data_ba1e9c7ba998ccdae4f476b0d1cbbe12
#
_entry.id   ba1e9c7ba998ccdae4f476b0d1cbbe12
#
_cell.length_a   1.000
_cell.length_b   1.000
_cell.length_c   1.000
_cell.angle_alpha   90.00
_cell.angle_beta   90.00
_cell.angle_gamma   90.00
#
_symmetry.space_group_name_H-M   'P 1'
#
loop_
_entity.id
_entity.type
_entity.pdbx_description
1 polymer ?
#
loop_
_entity_poly.entity_id
_entity_poly.type
_entity_poly.pdbx_seq_one_letter_code
_entity_poly.pdbx_strand_id
1 'polypeptide(L)'
;MSRKITSAVLALAFSLTTISTDLVSAKTPKPTQAQIDAAKKEEAAKAAAAKKAAAVLNSATKTLNQLTAIANTAQIAYNKALAELRVAKANAKAAAIHALQTQAEVSKANNVIGRMASNAYKLGGDFTNINSLLSANGPQDLIDQLTTLDKIGNTNTVALKRFKAAESAARVAKLEADRTKVAQEVATVKVAETKKVADQAKAAQQKEV
;
A
#
# COMPACT_ATOMS: atom_id res chain seq x y z
N MET A 1 25.14 -0.99 -12.40
CA MET A 1 25.78 -2.19 -13.00
C MET A 1 25.01 -2.53 -14.26
N SER A 2 25.60 -2.16 -15.40
CA SER A 2 25.05 -2.38 -16.76
C SER A 2 25.20 -3.86 -17.12
N ARG A 3 24.12 -4.60 -17.21
CA ARG A 3 24.11 -5.91 -17.84
C ARG A 3 23.75 -5.77 -19.30
N LYS A 4 24.75 -5.99 -20.14
CA LYS A 4 24.68 -6.04 -21.59
C LYS A 4 23.70 -7.14 -22.00
N ILE A 5 22.62 -6.74 -22.69
CA ILE A 5 21.71 -7.64 -23.37
C ILE A 5 22.47 -8.13 -24.61
N THR A 6 22.97 -9.35 -24.55
CA THR A 6 23.49 -10.05 -25.73
C THR A 6 22.30 -10.58 -26.50
N SER A 7 21.82 -9.81 -27.49
CA SER A 7 20.94 -10.30 -28.52
C SER A 7 21.68 -11.35 -29.34
N ALA A 8 21.31 -12.62 -29.14
CA ALA A 8 21.72 -13.68 -30.06
C ALA A 8 20.90 -13.53 -31.35
N VAL A 9 21.37 -12.69 -32.24
CA VAL A 9 20.93 -12.68 -33.64
C VAL A 9 21.45 -13.96 -34.26
N LEU A 10 20.56 -14.92 -34.45
CA LEU A 10 20.82 -16.11 -35.24
C LEU A 10 20.97 -15.66 -36.70
N ALA A 11 22.19 -15.29 -37.08
CA ALA A 11 22.57 -14.99 -38.43
C ALA A 11 22.50 -16.33 -39.22
N LEU A 12 21.41 -16.48 -39.98
CA LEU A 12 21.35 -17.51 -41.02
C LEU A 12 22.36 -17.08 -42.08
N ALA A 13 23.58 -17.58 -41.98
CA ALA A 13 24.60 -17.37 -42.97
C ALA A 13 24.16 -18.06 -44.28
N PHE A 14 23.59 -17.30 -45.17
CA PHE A 14 23.44 -17.68 -46.58
C PHE A 14 24.86 -17.64 -47.17
N SER A 15 25.55 -18.78 -47.16
CA SER A 15 26.81 -18.93 -47.87
C SER A 15 26.53 -18.90 -49.34
N LEU A 16 26.66 -17.70 -49.91
CA LEU A 16 26.71 -17.50 -51.35
C LEU A 16 28.08 -18.01 -51.78
N THR A 17 28.18 -19.25 -52.20
CA THR A 17 29.36 -19.76 -52.89
C THR A 17 29.44 -19.03 -54.22
N THR A 18 30.39 -18.11 -54.33
CA THR A 18 30.80 -17.51 -55.58
C THR A 18 31.43 -18.61 -56.45
N ILE A 19 30.68 -19.08 -57.41
CA ILE A 19 31.19 -19.94 -58.47
C ILE A 19 32.02 -19.05 -59.35
N SER A 20 33.35 -19.23 -59.30
CA SER A 20 34.28 -18.67 -60.28
C SER A 20 33.89 -19.17 -61.67
N THR A 21 33.53 -18.24 -62.53
CA THR A 21 33.23 -18.54 -63.95
C THR A 21 34.51 -18.79 -64.71
N ASP A 22 35.05 -20.01 -64.70
CA ASP A 22 35.86 -20.47 -65.79
C ASP A 22 34.91 -20.81 -66.95
N LEU A 23 35.02 -20.00 -67.99
CA LEU A 23 34.32 -20.17 -69.26
C LEU A 23 34.84 -21.40 -70.01
N VAL A 24 34.47 -22.58 -69.57
CA VAL A 24 34.49 -23.79 -70.34
C VAL A 24 33.05 -24.04 -70.79
N SER A 25 32.79 -23.92 -72.05
CA SER A 25 31.50 -24.19 -72.68
C SER A 25 31.18 -25.72 -72.61
N ALA A 26 30.95 -26.20 -71.45
CA ALA A 26 30.41 -27.56 -71.20
C ALA A 26 28.89 -27.41 -71.20
N LYS A 27 28.18 -28.01 -72.17
CA LYS A 27 26.74 -28.25 -72.11
C LYS A 27 26.42 -28.86 -70.74
N THR A 28 25.80 -28.08 -69.84
CA THR A 28 25.32 -28.60 -68.55
C THR A 28 24.37 -29.74 -68.85
N PRO A 29 24.67 -30.94 -68.36
CA PRO A 29 23.77 -32.08 -68.58
C PRO A 29 22.42 -31.72 -67.98
N LYS A 30 21.35 -31.90 -68.77
CA LYS A 30 19.99 -31.69 -68.31
C LYS A 30 19.78 -32.57 -67.04
N PRO A 31 19.26 -32.02 -65.94
CA PRO A 31 19.04 -32.77 -64.71
C PRO A 31 18.14 -34.02 -65.06
N THR A 32 18.49 -35.14 -64.54
CA THR A 32 17.70 -36.35 -64.69
C THR A 32 16.38 -36.24 -63.91
N GLN A 33 15.34 -36.92 -64.39
CA GLN A 33 14.03 -36.89 -63.68
C GLN A 33 14.16 -37.23 -62.20
N ALA A 34 15.02 -38.19 -61.86
CA ALA A 34 15.31 -38.55 -60.45
C ALA A 34 15.90 -37.39 -59.64
N GLN A 35 16.75 -36.56 -60.24
CA GLN A 35 17.31 -35.33 -59.58
C GLN A 35 16.25 -34.23 -59.39
N ILE A 36 15.34 -34.10 -60.37
CA ILE A 36 14.21 -33.17 -60.25
C ILE A 36 13.24 -33.61 -59.14
N ASP A 37 12.94 -34.88 -59.07
CA ASP A 37 12.02 -35.45 -58.03
C ASP A 37 12.66 -35.40 -56.68
N ALA A 38 13.97 -35.61 -56.53
CA ALA A 38 14.72 -35.45 -55.29
C ALA A 38 14.70 -33.99 -54.81
N ALA A 39 14.96 -33.02 -55.73
CA ALA A 39 14.92 -31.58 -55.43
C ALA A 39 13.51 -31.14 -54.98
N LYS A 40 12.45 -31.57 -55.67
CA LYS A 40 11.06 -31.28 -55.27
C LYS A 40 10.72 -31.86 -53.87
N LYS A 41 11.20 -33.05 -53.58
CA LYS A 41 11.01 -33.68 -52.26
C LYS A 41 11.73 -32.92 -51.15
N GLU A 42 12.95 -32.45 -51.43
CA GLU A 42 13.73 -31.62 -50.53
C GLU A 42 13.07 -30.26 -50.30
N GLU A 43 12.60 -29.60 -51.35
CA GLU A 43 11.86 -28.35 -51.28
C GLU A 43 10.57 -28.48 -50.45
N ALA A 44 9.80 -29.55 -50.69
CA ALA A 44 8.62 -29.84 -49.91
C ALA A 44 8.92 -30.08 -48.40
N ALA A 45 10.02 -30.77 -48.11
CA ALA A 45 10.48 -31.02 -46.75
C ALA A 45 10.92 -29.67 -46.05
N LYS A 46 11.67 -28.82 -46.77
CA LYS A 46 12.06 -27.49 -46.29
C LYS A 46 10.85 -26.60 -46.06
N ALA A 47 9.88 -26.60 -46.95
CA ALA A 47 8.64 -25.84 -46.84
C ALA A 47 7.81 -26.31 -45.63
N ALA A 48 7.74 -27.64 -45.41
CA ALA A 48 7.07 -28.19 -44.23
C ALA A 48 7.79 -27.82 -42.90
N ALA A 49 9.11 -27.84 -42.88
CA ALA A 49 9.93 -27.40 -41.76
C ALA A 49 9.74 -25.92 -41.48
N ALA A 50 9.74 -25.06 -42.49
CA ALA A 50 9.48 -23.63 -42.37
C ALA A 50 8.09 -23.32 -41.82
N LYS A 51 7.05 -24.04 -42.26
CA LYS A 51 5.69 -23.92 -41.71
C LYS A 51 5.64 -24.32 -40.22
N LYS A 52 6.32 -25.40 -39.83
CA LYS A 52 6.41 -25.81 -38.42
C LYS A 52 7.13 -24.77 -37.60
N ALA A 53 8.24 -24.24 -38.05
CA ALA A 53 8.99 -23.19 -37.37
C ALA A 53 8.15 -21.92 -37.18
N ALA A 54 7.43 -21.50 -38.24
CA ALA A 54 6.53 -20.35 -38.16
C ALA A 54 5.39 -20.54 -37.15
N ALA A 55 4.82 -21.76 -37.08
CA ALA A 55 3.78 -22.09 -36.10
C ALA A 55 4.31 -22.03 -34.67
N VAL A 56 5.52 -22.56 -34.42
CA VAL A 56 6.19 -22.49 -33.11
C VAL A 56 6.47 -21.03 -32.73
N LEU A 57 7.01 -20.24 -33.66
CA LEU A 57 7.28 -18.80 -33.43
C LEU A 57 6.01 -18.02 -33.08
N ASN A 58 4.90 -18.26 -33.83
CA ASN A 58 3.63 -17.62 -33.55
C ASN A 58 3.08 -18.01 -32.15
N SER A 59 3.22 -19.27 -31.78
CA SER A 59 2.82 -19.75 -30.45
C SER A 59 3.65 -19.10 -29.34
N ALA A 60 4.98 -19.09 -29.49
CA ALA A 60 5.88 -18.48 -28.52
C ALA A 60 5.62 -16.96 -28.38
N THR A 61 5.41 -16.26 -29.51
CA THR A 61 5.06 -14.82 -29.49
C THR A 61 3.74 -14.58 -28.76
N LYS A 62 2.72 -15.40 -28.98
CA LYS A 62 1.44 -15.30 -28.30
C LYS A 62 1.61 -15.52 -26.78
N THR A 63 2.36 -16.53 -26.39
CA THR A 63 2.65 -16.81 -24.96
C THR A 63 3.40 -15.64 -24.31
N LEU A 64 4.43 -15.11 -24.98
CA LEU A 64 5.19 -13.96 -24.48
C LEU A 64 4.30 -12.73 -24.29
N ASN A 65 3.41 -12.43 -25.24
CA ASN A 65 2.48 -11.32 -25.14
C ASN A 65 1.52 -11.51 -23.92
N GLN A 66 1.03 -12.73 -23.71
CA GLN A 66 0.19 -13.04 -22.56
C GLN A 66 0.95 -12.85 -21.23
N LEU A 67 2.15 -13.38 -21.12
CA LEU A 67 2.98 -13.25 -19.92
C LEU A 67 3.36 -11.78 -19.65
N THR A 68 3.61 -11.01 -20.71
CA THR A 68 3.86 -9.56 -20.61
C THR A 68 2.65 -8.82 -20.05
N ALA A 69 1.44 -9.14 -20.52
CA ALA A 69 0.21 -8.55 -20.00
C ALA A 69 -0.01 -8.91 -18.52
N ILE A 70 0.23 -10.16 -18.14
CA ILE A 70 0.14 -10.64 -16.74
C ILE A 70 1.16 -9.90 -15.86
N ALA A 71 2.41 -9.80 -16.30
CA ALA A 71 3.45 -9.11 -15.55
C ALA A 71 3.14 -7.62 -15.34
N ASN A 72 2.64 -6.94 -16.37
CA ASN A 72 2.21 -5.55 -16.29
C ASN A 72 1.04 -5.37 -15.30
N THR A 73 0.03 -6.24 -15.37
CA THR A 73 -1.11 -6.21 -14.45
C THR A 73 -0.66 -6.42 -12.99
N ALA A 74 0.22 -7.39 -12.76
CA ALA A 74 0.77 -7.67 -11.44
C ALA A 74 1.60 -6.48 -10.90
N GLN A 75 2.39 -5.83 -11.77
CA GLN A 75 3.15 -4.65 -11.40
C GLN A 75 2.26 -3.46 -11.04
N ILE A 76 1.16 -3.25 -11.77
CA ILE A 76 0.16 -2.21 -11.46
C ILE A 76 -0.48 -2.50 -10.10
N ALA A 77 -0.86 -3.75 -9.83
CA ALA A 77 -1.44 -4.16 -8.55
C ALA A 77 -0.46 -3.92 -7.38
N TYR A 78 0.81 -4.23 -7.54
CA TYR A 78 1.85 -3.95 -6.56
C TYR A 78 2.01 -2.45 -6.29
N ASN A 79 2.09 -1.63 -7.34
CA ASN A 79 2.21 -0.19 -7.22
C ASN A 79 0.99 0.43 -6.50
N LYS A 80 -0.22 -0.08 -6.79
CA LYS A 80 -1.45 0.31 -6.08
C LYS A 80 -1.39 -0.05 -4.60
N ALA A 81 -0.95 -1.27 -4.27
CA ALA A 81 -0.78 -1.70 -2.88
C ALA A 81 0.23 -0.83 -2.12
N LEU A 82 1.34 -0.42 -2.77
CA LEU A 82 2.30 0.52 -2.18
C LEU A 82 1.69 1.89 -1.88
N ALA A 83 0.85 2.41 -2.78
CA ALA A 83 0.15 3.68 -2.56
C ALA A 83 -0.84 3.56 -1.38
N GLU A 84 -1.63 2.48 -1.34
CA GLU A 84 -2.55 2.18 -0.23
C GLU A 84 -1.80 2.08 1.11
N LEU A 85 -0.65 1.43 1.15
CA LEU A 85 0.18 1.34 2.36
C LEU A 85 0.69 2.71 2.82
N ARG A 86 1.07 3.60 1.90
CA ARG A 86 1.49 4.98 2.25
C ARG A 86 0.35 5.74 2.94
N VAL A 87 -0.86 5.64 2.40
CA VAL A 87 -2.06 6.26 2.99
C VAL A 87 -2.37 5.65 4.35
N ALA A 88 -2.37 4.32 4.46
CA ALA A 88 -2.62 3.64 5.73
C ALA A 88 -1.61 4.03 6.82
N LYS A 89 -0.31 4.14 6.49
CA LYS A 89 0.73 4.63 7.41
C LYS A 89 0.50 6.07 7.85
N ALA A 90 0.11 6.95 6.93
CA ALA A 90 -0.19 8.34 7.26
C ALA A 90 -1.40 8.45 8.20
N ASN A 91 -2.46 7.71 7.92
CA ASN A 91 -3.66 7.67 8.75
C ASN A 91 -3.38 7.10 10.15
N ALA A 92 -2.63 6.00 10.24
CA ALA A 92 -2.26 5.41 11.53
C ALA A 92 -1.41 6.38 12.37
N LYS A 93 -0.47 7.09 11.74
CA LYS A 93 0.34 8.12 12.42
C LYS A 93 -0.54 9.28 12.92
N ALA A 94 -1.43 9.79 12.09
CA ALA A 94 -2.33 10.89 12.47
C ALA A 94 -3.27 10.48 13.62
N ALA A 95 -3.87 9.29 13.54
CA ALA A 95 -4.75 8.77 14.57
C ALA A 95 -4.00 8.53 15.91
N ALA A 96 -2.77 8.03 15.86
CA ALA A 96 -1.93 7.85 17.05
C ALA A 96 -1.61 9.21 17.71
N ILE A 97 -1.27 10.24 16.95
CA ILE A 97 -1.03 11.59 17.46
C ILE A 97 -2.31 12.14 18.09
N HIS A 98 -3.46 11.99 17.44
CA HIS A 98 -4.74 12.43 17.96
C HIS A 98 -5.11 11.73 19.27
N ALA A 99 -4.86 10.41 19.37
CA ALA A 99 -5.07 9.65 20.61
C ALA A 99 -4.21 10.17 21.76
N LEU A 100 -2.93 10.51 21.52
CA LEU A 100 -2.05 11.10 22.53
C LEU A 100 -2.52 12.49 22.95
N GLN A 101 -2.98 13.33 22.03
CA GLN A 101 -3.50 14.66 22.33
C GLN A 101 -4.76 14.58 23.20
N THR A 102 -5.71 13.73 22.81
CA THR A 102 -6.94 13.55 23.61
C THR A 102 -6.66 12.98 24.99
N GLN A 103 -5.69 12.07 25.11
CA GLN A 103 -5.25 11.56 26.42
C GLN A 103 -4.62 12.67 27.30
N ALA A 104 -3.86 13.58 26.69
CA ALA A 104 -3.33 14.75 27.40
C ALA A 104 -4.45 15.68 27.91
N GLU A 105 -5.53 15.85 27.12
CA GLU A 105 -6.69 16.62 27.55
C GLU A 105 -7.42 15.95 28.74
N VAL A 106 -7.54 14.62 28.77
CA VAL A 106 -8.05 13.88 29.94
C VAL A 106 -7.19 14.18 31.16
N SER A 107 -5.86 14.13 31.03
CA SER A 107 -4.94 14.41 32.14
C SER A 107 -5.09 15.84 32.66
N LYS A 108 -5.24 16.82 31.77
CA LYS A 108 -5.51 18.24 32.17
C LYS A 108 -6.83 18.36 32.90
N ALA A 109 -7.90 17.76 32.38
CA ALA A 109 -9.22 17.78 33.01
C ALA A 109 -9.21 17.08 34.37
N ASN A 110 -8.53 15.94 34.49
CA ASN A 110 -8.35 15.21 35.77
C ASN A 110 -7.60 16.07 36.80
N ASN A 111 -6.54 16.78 36.41
CA ASN A 111 -5.84 17.72 37.30
C ASN A 111 -6.73 18.86 37.79
N VAL A 112 -7.69 19.32 36.99
CA VAL A 112 -8.68 20.32 37.44
C VAL A 112 -9.58 19.70 38.54
N ILE A 113 -10.12 18.51 38.28
CA ILE A 113 -10.95 17.79 39.27
C ILE A 113 -10.17 17.52 40.57
N GLY A 114 -8.90 17.09 40.44
CA GLY A 114 -8.03 16.85 41.60
C GLY A 114 -7.81 18.11 42.47
N ARG A 115 -7.58 19.27 41.82
CA ARG A 115 -7.47 20.56 42.54
C ARG A 115 -8.79 20.92 43.24
N MET A 116 -9.92 20.71 42.56
CA MET A 116 -11.24 20.97 43.18
C MET A 116 -11.47 20.11 44.38
N ALA A 117 -11.20 18.80 44.32
CA ALA A 117 -11.32 17.87 45.43
C ALA A 117 -10.37 18.26 46.59
N SER A 118 -9.11 18.64 46.27
CA SER A 118 -8.14 19.09 47.26
C SER A 118 -8.60 20.38 47.97
N ASN A 119 -9.15 21.33 47.22
CA ASN A 119 -9.66 22.57 47.79
C ASN A 119 -10.88 22.31 48.66
N ALA A 120 -11.82 21.47 48.24
CA ALA A 120 -12.97 21.08 49.04
C ALA A 120 -12.53 20.42 50.35
N TYR A 121 -11.54 19.53 50.29
CA TYR A 121 -10.98 18.90 51.49
C TYR A 121 -10.32 19.90 52.45
N LYS A 122 -9.48 20.81 51.93
CA LYS A 122 -8.76 21.84 52.71
C LYS A 122 -9.71 22.83 53.36
N LEU A 123 -10.82 23.15 52.72
CA LEU A 123 -11.83 24.07 53.22
C LEU A 123 -12.84 23.44 54.16
N GLY A 124 -12.63 22.17 54.58
CA GLY A 124 -13.51 21.49 55.53
C GLY A 124 -14.79 20.90 54.93
N GLY A 125 -14.87 20.80 53.60
CA GLY A 125 -16.03 20.23 52.90
C GLY A 125 -17.31 21.07 53.04
N ASP A 126 -18.46 20.42 52.97
CA ASP A 126 -19.79 21.07 53.03
C ASP A 126 -20.06 21.83 54.33
N PHE A 127 -19.41 21.43 55.41
CA PHE A 127 -19.61 22.07 56.72
C PHE A 127 -19.08 23.51 56.76
N THR A 128 -18.02 23.82 56.06
CA THR A 128 -17.48 25.18 56.00
C THR A 128 -18.45 26.15 55.30
N ASN A 129 -19.11 25.67 54.23
CA ASN A 129 -20.09 26.45 53.50
C ASN A 129 -21.35 26.72 54.36
N ILE A 130 -21.81 25.76 55.17
CA ILE A 130 -22.91 25.95 56.11
C ILE A 130 -22.51 26.90 57.23
N ASN A 131 -21.30 26.77 57.79
CA ASN A 131 -20.82 27.65 58.85
C ASN A 131 -20.66 29.09 58.34
N SER A 132 -20.21 29.24 57.10
CA SER A 132 -20.11 30.57 56.46
C SER A 132 -21.49 31.25 56.34
N LEU A 133 -22.53 30.49 55.89
CA LEU A 133 -23.89 30.99 55.80
C LEU A 133 -24.46 31.36 57.13
N LEU A 134 -24.17 30.61 58.20
CA LEU A 134 -24.59 30.88 59.57
C LEU A 134 -23.86 32.07 60.20
N SER A 135 -22.69 32.47 59.63
CA SER A 135 -21.87 33.59 60.09
C SER A 135 -22.11 34.87 59.28
N ALA A 136 -23.11 34.91 58.41
CA ALA A 136 -23.44 36.09 57.63
C ALA A 136 -23.89 37.28 58.48
N ASN A 137 -23.30 38.47 58.26
CA ASN A 137 -23.55 39.66 59.08
C ASN A 137 -24.74 40.48 58.62
N GLY A 138 -25.65 39.89 57.80
CA GLY A 138 -26.85 40.55 57.32
C GLY A 138 -27.39 39.94 56.01
N PRO A 139 -28.57 40.41 55.57
CA PRO A 139 -29.23 39.85 54.38
C PRO A 139 -28.41 39.95 53.09
N GLN A 140 -27.64 41.03 52.95
CA GLN A 140 -26.80 41.24 51.75
C GLN A 140 -25.63 40.27 51.74
N ASP A 141 -24.93 40.10 52.87
CA ASP A 141 -23.82 39.15 53.01
C ASP A 141 -24.26 37.69 52.74
N LEU A 142 -25.47 37.33 53.22
CA LEU A 142 -26.06 36.05 52.93
C LEU A 142 -26.31 35.86 51.41
N ILE A 143 -26.84 36.84 50.71
CA ILE A 143 -27.05 36.79 49.26
C ILE A 143 -25.72 36.64 48.51
N ASP A 144 -24.69 37.38 48.89
CA ASP A 144 -23.36 37.32 48.28
C ASP A 144 -22.68 35.98 48.49
N GLN A 145 -22.84 35.38 49.66
CA GLN A 145 -22.36 34.02 49.98
C GLN A 145 -23.09 32.97 49.19
N LEU A 146 -24.42 33.03 49.11
CA LEU A 146 -25.23 32.09 48.27
C LEU A 146 -24.85 32.19 46.81
N THR A 147 -24.66 33.42 46.29
CA THR A 147 -24.21 33.62 44.89
C THR A 147 -22.82 33.04 44.65
N THR A 148 -21.92 33.13 45.62
CA THR A 148 -20.58 32.55 45.55
C THR A 148 -20.64 31.02 45.53
N LEU A 149 -21.46 30.42 46.35
CA LEU A 149 -21.68 28.94 46.39
C LEU A 149 -22.29 28.44 45.09
N ASP A 150 -23.25 29.15 44.51
CA ASP A 150 -23.84 28.81 43.19
C ASP A 150 -22.77 28.87 42.07
N LYS A 151 -21.93 29.89 42.06
CA LYS A 151 -20.79 29.96 41.12
C LYS A 151 -19.80 28.83 41.29
N ILE A 152 -19.47 28.42 42.50
CA ILE A 152 -18.60 27.25 42.77
C ILE A 152 -19.25 25.98 42.28
N GLY A 153 -20.52 25.76 42.58
CA GLY A 153 -21.29 24.58 42.12
C GLY A 153 -21.36 24.47 40.61
N ASN A 154 -21.61 25.61 39.94
CA ASN A 154 -21.65 25.66 38.47
C ASN A 154 -20.26 25.38 37.87
N THR A 155 -19.20 25.96 38.42
CA THR A 155 -17.81 25.72 37.97
C THR A 155 -17.45 24.23 38.12
N ASN A 156 -17.81 23.60 39.21
CA ASN A 156 -17.59 22.17 39.47
C ASN A 156 -18.34 21.32 38.46
N THR A 157 -19.60 21.65 38.17
CA THR A 157 -20.43 20.94 37.17
C THR A 157 -19.82 21.05 35.78
N VAL A 158 -19.36 22.25 35.38
CA VAL A 158 -18.70 22.45 34.09
C VAL A 158 -17.40 21.66 34.00
N ALA A 159 -16.58 21.64 35.04
CA ALA A 159 -15.33 20.89 35.04
C ALA A 159 -15.59 19.36 34.92
N LEU A 160 -16.58 18.82 35.63
CA LEU A 160 -16.97 17.41 35.51
C LEU A 160 -17.48 17.08 34.11
N LYS A 161 -18.30 17.93 33.49
CA LYS A 161 -18.76 17.76 32.12
C LYS A 161 -17.58 17.76 31.13
N ARG A 162 -16.61 18.66 31.30
CA ARG A 162 -15.39 18.68 30.48
C ARG A 162 -14.56 17.41 30.64
N PHE A 163 -14.38 16.93 31.85
CA PHE A 163 -13.68 15.66 32.11
C PHE A 163 -14.34 14.51 31.38
N LYS A 164 -15.67 14.31 31.54
CA LYS A 164 -16.41 13.26 30.88
C LYS A 164 -16.34 13.37 29.34
N ALA A 165 -16.40 14.58 28.80
CA ALA A 165 -16.25 14.80 27.35
C ALA A 165 -14.83 14.45 26.87
N ALA A 166 -13.79 14.84 27.59
CA ALA A 166 -12.41 14.51 27.27
C ALA A 166 -12.17 12.99 27.32
N GLU A 167 -12.69 12.32 28.35
CA GLU A 167 -12.60 10.86 28.49
C GLU A 167 -13.29 10.13 27.32
N SER A 168 -14.49 10.57 26.95
CA SER A 168 -15.20 10.03 25.78
C SER A 168 -14.42 10.24 24.48
N ALA A 169 -13.88 11.44 24.25
CA ALA A 169 -13.07 11.76 23.10
C ALA A 169 -11.79 10.90 23.02
N ALA A 170 -11.10 10.72 24.16
CA ALA A 170 -9.90 9.88 24.22
C ALA A 170 -10.20 8.42 23.92
N ARG A 171 -11.32 7.90 24.39
CA ARG A 171 -11.75 6.53 24.08
C ARG A 171 -12.02 6.36 22.58
N VAL A 172 -12.71 7.29 21.95
CA VAL A 172 -12.98 7.25 20.51
C VAL A 172 -11.68 7.35 19.71
N ALA A 173 -10.80 8.28 20.07
CA ALA A 173 -9.51 8.47 19.41
C ALA A 173 -8.61 7.22 19.52
N LYS A 174 -8.63 6.54 20.67
CA LYS A 174 -7.91 5.28 20.87
C LYS A 174 -8.46 4.17 19.96
N LEU A 175 -9.77 4.01 19.88
CA LEU A 175 -10.39 3.03 18.99
C LEU A 175 -10.04 3.29 17.51
N GLU A 176 -9.98 4.54 17.10
CA GLU A 176 -9.58 4.91 15.74
C GLU A 176 -8.09 4.62 15.49
N ALA A 177 -7.22 4.91 16.47
CA ALA A 177 -5.81 4.55 16.38
C ALA A 177 -5.59 3.04 16.24
N ASP A 178 -6.31 2.24 17.01
CA ASP A 178 -6.24 0.78 16.94
C ASP A 178 -6.73 0.27 15.58
N ARG A 179 -7.84 0.81 15.05
CA ARG A 179 -8.37 0.46 13.71
C ARG A 179 -7.40 0.80 12.58
N THR A 180 -6.84 2.00 12.61
CA THR A 180 -5.90 2.44 11.57
C THR A 180 -4.59 1.69 11.62
N LYS A 181 -4.15 1.25 12.80
CA LYS A 181 -3.01 0.34 12.96
C LYS A 181 -3.27 -1.02 12.31
N VAL A 182 -4.42 -1.63 12.54
CA VAL A 182 -4.81 -2.89 11.88
C VAL A 182 -4.88 -2.70 10.36
N ALA A 183 -5.46 -1.59 9.88
CA ALA A 183 -5.51 -1.28 8.45
C ALA A 183 -4.10 -1.16 7.85
N GLN A 184 -3.14 -0.57 8.56
CA GLN A 184 -1.75 -0.51 8.14
C GLN A 184 -1.10 -1.90 8.07
N GLU A 185 -1.36 -2.76 9.03
CA GLU A 185 -0.87 -4.14 9.05
C GLU A 185 -1.39 -4.94 7.85
N VAL A 186 -2.70 -4.87 7.58
CA VAL A 186 -3.34 -5.49 6.40
C VAL A 186 -2.73 -4.97 5.10
N ALA A 187 -2.54 -3.65 4.97
CA ALA A 187 -1.91 -3.05 3.79
C ALA A 187 -0.46 -3.51 3.61
N THR A 188 0.27 -3.75 4.71
CA THR A 188 1.64 -4.28 4.67
C THR A 188 1.67 -5.70 4.13
N VAL A 189 0.78 -6.57 4.59
CA VAL A 189 0.64 -7.95 4.10
C VAL A 189 0.27 -7.94 2.60
N LYS A 190 -0.69 -7.12 2.20
CA LYS A 190 -1.10 -6.97 0.79
C LYS A 190 0.07 -6.57 -0.13
N VAL A 191 0.94 -5.67 0.32
CA VAL A 191 2.15 -5.29 -0.43
C VAL A 191 3.08 -6.48 -0.60
N ALA A 192 3.30 -7.29 0.45
CA ALA A 192 4.16 -8.47 0.37
C ALA A 192 3.60 -9.52 -0.62
N GLU A 193 2.29 -9.76 -0.58
CA GLU A 193 1.60 -10.70 -1.48
C GLU A 193 1.66 -10.22 -2.94
N THR A 194 1.29 -8.97 -3.19
CA THR A 194 1.30 -8.40 -4.56
C THR A 194 2.72 -8.33 -5.13
N LYS A 195 3.73 -8.06 -4.29
CA LYS A 195 5.13 -8.12 -4.68
C LYS A 195 5.53 -9.53 -5.12
N LYS A 196 5.18 -10.55 -4.34
CA LYS A 196 5.45 -11.97 -4.68
C LYS A 196 4.84 -12.34 -6.03
N VAL A 197 3.59 -11.95 -6.28
CA VAL A 197 2.90 -12.22 -7.56
C VAL A 197 3.60 -11.48 -8.71
N ALA A 198 3.99 -10.22 -8.53
CA ALA A 198 4.69 -9.44 -9.55
C ALA A 198 6.08 -10.03 -9.88
N ASP A 199 6.84 -10.46 -8.86
CA ASP A 199 8.14 -11.10 -9.05
C ASP A 199 8.01 -12.45 -9.78
N GLN A 200 7.00 -13.26 -9.45
CA GLN A 200 6.71 -14.53 -10.13
C GLN A 200 6.30 -14.34 -11.59
N ALA A 201 5.42 -13.37 -11.86
CA ALA A 201 4.97 -13.06 -13.22
C ALA A 201 6.13 -12.57 -14.10
N LYS A 202 7.02 -11.74 -13.53
CA LYS A 202 8.23 -11.26 -14.20
C LYS A 202 9.22 -12.40 -14.47
N ALA A 203 9.41 -13.30 -13.52
CA ALA A 203 10.27 -14.48 -13.69
C ALA A 203 9.73 -15.44 -14.76
N ALA A 204 8.40 -15.64 -14.84
CA ALA A 204 7.78 -16.42 -15.90
C ALA A 204 8.00 -15.80 -17.28
N GLN A 205 7.80 -14.49 -17.41
CA GLN A 205 8.07 -13.77 -18.65
C GLN A 205 9.53 -13.90 -19.10
N GLN A 206 10.50 -13.80 -18.16
CA GLN A 206 11.93 -13.90 -18.47
C GLN A 206 12.38 -15.29 -18.92
N LYS A 207 11.64 -16.34 -18.57
CA LYS A 207 11.96 -17.72 -19.00
C LYS A 207 11.55 -18.01 -20.44
N GLU A 208 10.60 -17.26 -21.00
CA GLU A 208 10.11 -17.41 -22.35
C GLU A 208 10.86 -16.52 -23.36
N VAL A 209 11.74 -15.64 -22.90
CA VAL A 209 12.63 -14.78 -23.71
C VAL A 209 14.00 -15.45 -23.87
#